data_663f4e8c0a69753ab6cd0e12cced660b
#
_entry.id   663f4e8c0a69753ab6cd0e12cced660b
#
_cell.length_a   1.000
_cell.length_b   1.000
_cell.length_c   1.000
_cell.angle_alpha   90.00
_cell.angle_beta   90.00
_cell.angle_gamma   90.00
#
_symmetry.space_group_name_H-M   'P 1'
#
loop_
_entity.id
_entity.type
_entity.pdbx_description
1 polymer ?
#
loop_
_entity_poly.entity_id
_entity_poly.type
_entity_poly.pdbx_seq_one_letter_code
_entity_poly.pdbx_strand_id
1 'polypeptide(L)'
;MGLSLRMQRVADMVEPCERAADIGCDHGYVSIYLVEQGIADHVLAMDVRKGPLSRAEANIRQKQLQTRIECRLSDGLERLQPGEADTILLAGMGGPLMIDILTKGSNKRLGTETLIVQPQSDIPEVRRYLHRIGYEITAEDMLQEDGKYYTVMKAKPSASDTATDADADADTDTDTDKLWSEAEEQYGKLLLEKQSPVLKQYLEREERQLTQLQEQLNHQATEKTNQRLAELQELLKWNREAQGYYEIKKHHELS
;
A
#
# COMPACT_ATOMS: atom_id res chain seq x y z
N MET A 1 12.25 20.14 9.25
CA MET A 1 11.46 19.14 9.98
C MET A 1 11.57 17.86 9.17
N GLY A 2 12.00 16.76 9.76
CA GLY A 2 12.17 15.49 9.01
C GLY A 2 10.83 14.79 8.85
N LEU A 3 10.75 13.90 7.84
CA LEU A 3 9.63 12.98 7.70
C LEU A 3 9.60 11.99 8.87
N SER A 4 8.41 11.47 9.24
CA SER A 4 8.31 10.28 10.08
C SER A 4 8.94 9.09 9.35
N LEU A 5 9.32 8.04 10.08
CA LEU A 5 9.92 6.84 9.48
C LEU A 5 9.00 6.24 8.40
N ARG A 6 7.70 6.23 8.66
CA ARG A 6 6.67 5.77 7.71
C ARG A 6 6.66 6.60 6.43
N MET A 7 6.62 7.93 6.53
CA MET A 7 6.61 8.80 5.36
C MET A 7 7.95 8.78 4.61
N GLN A 8 9.05 8.59 5.33
CA GLN A 8 10.36 8.37 4.72
C GLN A 8 10.35 7.11 3.85
N ARG A 9 9.78 5.99 4.35
CA ARG A 9 9.67 4.75 3.57
C ARG A 9 8.78 4.90 2.34
N VAL A 10 7.70 5.69 2.41
CA VAL A 10 6.90 6.03 1.22
C VAL A 10 7.74 6.76 0.20
N ALA A 11 8.49 7.78 0.61
CA ALA A 11 9.36 8.55 -0.28
C ALA A 11 10.51 7.70 -0.87
N ASP A 12 11.11 6.79 -0.07
CA ASP A 12 12.19 5.89 -0.50
C ASP A 12 11.75 4.90 -1.61
N MET A 13 10.44 4.64 -1.74
CA MET A 13 9.89 3.79 -2.80
C MET A 13 9.77 4.51 -4.15
N VAL A 14 9.80 5.85 -4.15
CA VAL A 14 9.68 6.65 -5.38
C VAL A 14 11.00 6.58 -6.14
N GLU A 15 10.93 6.18 -7.40
CA GLU A 15 12.06 6.26 -8.33
C GLU A 15 12.17 7.69 -8.89
N PRO A 16 13.37 8.12 -9.34
CA PRO A 16 13.50 9.42 -10.00
C PRO A 16 12.46 9.58 -11.12
N CYS A 17 11.68 10.65 -11.09
CA CYS A 17 10.62 10.93 -12.05
C CYS A 17 10.50 12.42 -12.36
N GLU A 18 9.91 12.73 -13.51
CA GLU A 18 9.65 14.12 -13.87
C GLU A 18 8.51 14.71 -13.01
N ARG A 19 7.41 13.96 -12.87
CA ARG A 19 6.21 14.43 -12.17
C ARG A 19 5.62 13.38 -11.24
N ALA A 20 5.45 13.74 -9.97
CA ALA A 20 4.72 12.93 -9.00
C ALA A 20 3.40 13.60 -8.59
N ALA A 21 2.38 12.81 -8.27
CA ALA A 21 1.14 13.26 -7.65
C ALA A 21 1.01 12.66 -6.25
N ASP A 22 0.98 13.49 -5.23
CA ASP A 22 0.84 13.13 -3.82
C ASP A 22 -0.62 13.33 -3.39
N ILE A 23 -1.37 12.22 -3.32
CA ILE A 23 -2.82 12.21 -3.08
C ILE A 23 -3.11 12.07 -1.58
N GLY A 24 -3.81 13.05 -1.01
CA GLY A 24 -3.97 13.21 0.43
C GLY A 24 -2.70 13.76 1.07
N CYS A 25 -2.10 14.77 0.44
CA CYS A 25 -0.78 15.31 0.79
C CYS A 25 -0.69 15.91 2.20
N ASP A 26 -1.85 16.14 2.88
CA ASP A 26 -1.98 16.74 4.21
C ASP A 26 -1.15 18.05 4.32
N HIS A 27 0.01 18.00 4.96
CA HIS A 27 0.90 19.16 5.14
C HIS A 27 1.95 19.31 4.02
N GLY A 28 1.95 18.44 3.00
CA GLY A 28 2.86 18.47 1.86
C GLY A 28 4.31 18.08 2.17
N TYR A 29 4.56 17.41 3.29
CA TYR A 29 5.93 17.07 3.69
C TYR A 29 6.60 16.06 2.75
N VAL A 30 5.87 15.06 2.25
CA VAL A 30 6.39 14.10 1.26
C VAL A 30 6.66 14.83 -0.05
N SER A 31 5.71 15.63 -0.54
CA SER A 31 5.87 16.47 -1.74
C SER A 31 7.13 17.34 -1.68
N ILE A 32 7.35 18.04 -0.55
CA ILE A 32 8.53 18.89 -0.34
C ILE A 32 9.80 18.04 -0.35
N TYR A 33 9.80 16.91 0.36
CA TYR A 33 10.96 16.02 0.45
C TYR A 33 11.37 15.50 -0.94
N LEU A 34 10.42 15.02 -1.75
CA LEU A 34 10.70 14.49 -3.08
C LEU A 34 11.41 15.54 -3.97
N VAL A 35 10.97 16.80 -3.89
CA VAL A 35 11.56 17.91 -4.66
C VAL A 35 12.91 18.33 -4.08
N GLU A 36 13.05 18.46 -2.75
CA GLU A 36 14.32 18.84 -2.12
C GLU A 36 15.43 17.82 -2.36
N GLN A 37 15.07 16.52 -2.42
CA GLN A 37 16.02 15.44 -2.69
C GLN A 37 16.28 15.21 -4.20
N GLY A 38 15.58 15.93 -5.08
CA GLY A 38 15.70 15.73 -6.52
C GLY A 38 15.16 14.38 -7.01
N ILE A 39 14.25 13.77 -6.25
CA ILE A 39 13.57 12.52 -6.64
C ILE A 39 12.47 12.81 -7.66
N ALA A 40 11.73 13.91 -7.50
CA ALA A 40 10.78 14.40 -8.50
C ALA A 40 11.14 15.83 -8.92
N ASP A 41 11.05 16.13 -10.20
CA ASP A 41 11.26 17.48 -10.70
C ASP A 41 10.08 18.38 -10.33
N HIS A 42 8.87 17.86 -10.45
CA HIS A 42 7.63 18.53 -10.09
C HIS A 42 6.70 17.62 -9.28
N VAL A 43 5.90 18.22 -8.38
CA VAL A 43 4.90 17.47 -7.60
C VAL A 43 3.55 18.19 -7.62
N LEU A 44 2.49 17.43 -7.85
CA LEU A 44 1.10 17.81 -7.61
C LEU A 44 0.72 17.37 -6.20
N ALA A 45 0.66 18.31 -5.26
CA ALA A 45 0.21 18.06 -3.89
C ALA A 45 -1.32 18.23 -3.82
N MET A 46 -2.06 17.13 -3.68
CA MET A 46 -3.51 17.11 -3.78
C MET A 46 -4.16 16.70 -2.47
N ASP A 47 -5.21 17.41 -2.04
CA ASP A 47 -6.02 17.05 -0.86
C ASP A 47 -7.47 17.46 -1.08
N VAL A 48 -8.41 16.72 -0.51
CA VAL A 48 -9.85 17.03 -0.56
C VAL A 48 -10.23 18.13 0.42
N ARG A 49 -9.42 18.39 1.45
CA ARG A 49 -9.69 19.34 2.52
C ARG A 49 -8.87 20.61 2.36
N LYS A 50 -9.56 21.75 2.35
CA LYS A 50 -8.92 23.07 2.23
C LYS A 50 -7.91 23.37 3.35
N GLY A 51 -8.20 22.94 4.60
CA GLY A 51 -7.33 23.22 5.74
C GLY A 51 -5.94 22.59 5.64
N PRO A 52 -5.83 21.27 5.45
CA PRO A 52 -4.56 20.60 5.15
C PRO A 52 -3.83 21.20 3.94
N LEU A 53 -4.54 21.39 2.82
CA LEU A 53 -3.96 21.97 1.61
C LEU A 53 -3.37 23.36 1.83
N SER A 54 -4.06 24.24 2.58
CA SER A 54 -3.52 25.58 2.91
C SER A 54 -2.25 25.50 3.77
N ARG A 55 -2.12 24.47 4.63
CA ARG A 55 -0.89 24.25 5.39
C ARG A 55 0.24 23.76 4.48
N ALA A 56 -0.08 22.87 3.53
CA ALA A 56 0.87 22.44 2.51
C ALA A 56 1.38 23.65 1.70
N GLU A 57 0.49 24.53 1.22
CA GLU A 57 0.86 25.76 0.51
C GLU A 57 1.79 26.66 1.35
N ALA A 58 1.51 26.82 2.64
CA ALA A 58 2.34 27.62 3.54
C ALA A 58 3.74 27.01 3.71
N ASN A 59 3.83 25.68 3.90
CA ASN A 59 5.10 24.96 4.02
C ASN A 59 5.92 25.03 2.72
N ILE A 60 5.28 24.82 1.57
CA ILE A 60 5.90 24.92 0.23
C ILE A 60 6.44 26.33 -0.02
N ARG A 61 5.66 27.36 0.36
CA ARG A 61 6.09 28.76 0.25
C ARG A 61 7.29 29.08 1.15
N GLN A 62 7.29 28.56 2.38
CA GLN A 62 8.41 28.71 3.30
C GLN A 62 9.71 28.11 2.74
N LYS A 63 9.60 27.04 1.95
CA LYS A 63 10.71 26.35 1.28
C LYS A 63 11.06 26.94 -0.10
N GLN A 64 10.30 27.94 -0.57
CA GLN A 64 10.47 28.57 -1.90
C GLN A 64 10.33 27.57 -3.07
N LEU A 65 9.41 26.58 -2.92
CA LEU A 65 9.21 25.51 -3.90
C LEU A 65 7.93 25.68 -4.75
N GLN A 66 7.29 26.86 -4.76
CA GLN A 66 6.01 27.09 -5.43
C GLN A 66 6.05 26.92 -6.95
N THR A 67 7.24 27.00 -7.55
CA THR A 67 7.45 26.76 -8.99
C THR A 67 7.57 25.28 -9.35
N ARG A 68 7.79 24.43 -8.35
CA ARG A 68 7.98 22.97 -8.52
C ARG A 68 6.89 22.15 -7.87
N ILE A 69 6.13 22.69 -6.92
CA ILE A 69 5.03 22.01 -6.24
C ILE A 69 3.76 22.82 -6.41
N GLU A 70 2.80 22.25 -7.12
CA GLU A 70 1.45 22.79 -7.27
C GLU A 70 0.53 22.18 -6.21
N CYS A 71 -0.22 23.01 -5.48
CA CYS A 71 -1.29 22.55 -4.58
C CYS A 71 -2.63 22.55 -5.30
N ARG A 72 -3.35 21.42 -5.26
CA ARG A 72 -4.63 21.29 -5.96
C ARG A 72 -5.70 20.66 -5.07
N LEU A 73 -6.80 21.38 -4.87
CA LEU A 73 -7.97 20.84 -4.15
C LEU A 73 -8.65 19.79 -5.03
N SER A 74 -8.67 18.54 -4.58
CA SER A 74 -9.22 17.41 -5.34
C SER A 74 -9.72 16.31 -4.44
N ASP A 75 -10.82 15.67 -4.78
CA ASP A 75 -11.23 14.41 -4.19
C ASP A 75 -10.51 13.27 -4.94
N GLY A 76 -9.52 12.68 -4.25
CA GLY A 76 -8.64 11.70 -4.87
C GLY A 76 -8.04 12.19 -6.19
N LEU A 77 -8.24 11.42 -7.25
CA LEU A 77 -7.69 11.66 -8.60
C LEU A 77 -8.60 12.52 -9.51
N GLU A 78 -9.76 13.01 -9.04
CA GLU A 78 -10.74 13.70 -9.91
C GLU A 78 -10.15 14.81 -10.76
N ARG A 79 -9.23 15.59 -10.19
CA ARG A 79 -8.62 16.75 -10.85
C ARG A 79 -7.25 16.47 -11.45
N LEU A 80 -6.77 15.24 -11.40
CA LEU A 80 -5.59 14.83 -12.14
C LEU A 80 -5.96 14.68 -13.64
N GLN A 81 -5.06 15.05 -14.54
CA GLN A 81 -5.25 14.81 -15.97
C GLN A 81 -4.48 13.54 -16.39
N PRO A 82 -4.96 12.79 -17.38
CA PRO A 82 -4.21 11.68 -17.95
C PRO A 82 -2.82 12.12 -18.42
N GLY A 83 -1.77 11.36 -18.04
CA GLY A 83 -0.38 11.68 -18.38
C GLY A 83 0.22 12.86 -17.61
N GLU A 84 -0.47 13.39 -16.58
CA GLU A 84 0.04 14.52 -15.81
C GLU A 84 1.04 14.10 -14.71
N ALA A 85 1.07 12.82 -14.34
CA ALA A 85 2.00 12.27 -13.36
C ALA A 85 2.54 10.91 -13.78
N ASP A 86 3.85 10.76 -13.68
CA ASP A 86 4.58 9.50 -13.90
C ASP A 86 4.43 8.57 -12.69
N THR A 87 4.38 9.16 -11.51
CA THR A 87 4.22 8.44 -10.23
C THR A 87 3.06 9.02 -9.42
N ILE A 88 2.18 8.15 -8.93
CA ILE A 88 1.09 8.52 -8.01
C ILE A 88 1.36 7.90 -6.65
N LEU A 89 1.29 8.73 -5.60
CA LEU A 89 1.42 8.31 -4.21
C LEU A 89 0.07 8.40 -3.51
N LEU A 90 -0.32 7.32 -2.82
CA LEU A 90 -1.47 7.28 -1.90
C LEU A 90 -0.99 6.72 -0.56
N ALA A 91 -0.85 7.56 0.44
CA ALA A 91 -0.32 7.13 1.74
C ALA A 91 -1.19 7.59 2.92
N GLY A 92 -1.25 6.75 3.95
CA GLY A 92 -1.89 7.13 5.21
C GLY A 92 -3.41 7.07 5.23
N MET A 93 -4.03 6.35 4.29
CA MET A 93 -5.49 6.16 4.21
C MET A 93 -5.89 4.70 4.31
N GLY A 94 -7.14 4.41 4.68
CA GLY A 94 -7.66 3.04 4.73
C GLY A 94 -7.73 2.40 3.34
N GLY A 95 -7.57 1.08 3.27
CA GLY A 95 -7.62 0.32 2.02
C GLY A 95 -8.88 0.56 1.19
N PRO A 96 -10.10 0.51 1.77
CA PRO A 96 -11.32 0.77 1.01
C PRO A 96 -11.36 2.14 0.34
N LEU A 97 -10.90 3.19 1.03
CA LEU A 97 -10.81 4.53 0.45
C LEU A 97 -9.79 4.59 -0.69
N MET A 98 -8.66 3.93 -0.52
CA MET A 98 -7.62 3.86 -1.55
C MET A 98 -8.13 3.15 -2.81
N ILE A 99 -8.81 2.03 -2.65
CA ILE A 99 -9.46 1.29 -3.74
C ILE A 99 -10.50 2.17 -4.45
N ASP A 100 -11.36 2.86 -3.70
CA ASP A 100 -12.37 3.76 -4.27
C ASP A 100 -11.73 4.90 -5.11
N ILE A 101 -10.68 5.54 -4.59
CA ILE A 101 -9.93 6.59 -5.31
C ILE A 101 -9.33 6.04 -6.61
N LEU A 102 -8.70 4.87 -6.56
CA LEU A 102 -8.08 4.26 -7.74
C LEU A 102 -9.12 3.78 -8.76
N THR A 103 -10.28 3.30 -8.31
CA THR A 103 -11.39 2.88 -9.17
C THR A 103 -12.00 4.07 -9.91
N LYS A 104 -12.39 5.12 -9.17
CA LYS A 104 -12.93 6.35 -9.76
C LYS A 104 -11.94 7.09 -10.65
N GLY A 105 -10.65 6.95 -10.36
CA GLY A 105 -9.57 7.55 -11.11
C GLY A 105 -8.97 6.66 -12.21
N SER A 106 -9.65 5.60 -12.67
CA SER A 106 -9.09 4.64 -13.63
C SER A 106 -8.54 5.32 -14.90
N ASN A 107 -9.31 6.21 -15.51
CA ASN A 107 -8.90 6.98 -16.68
C ASN A 107 -7.83 8.05 -16.39
N LYS A 108 -7.69 8.48 -15.13
CA LYS A 108 -6.70 9.49 -14.71
C LYS A 108 -5.31 8.89 -14.51
N ARG A 109 -5.22 7.58 -14.33
CA ARG A 109 -3.97 6.84 -14.19
C ARG A 109 -3.31 6.52 -15.54
N LEU A 110 -3.95 6.85 -16.67
CA LEU A 110 -3.37 6.66 -17.99
C LEU A 110 -2.04 7.41 -18.11
N GLY A 111 -0.99 6.68 -18.48
CA GLY A 111 0.37 7.21 -18.54
C GLY A 111 1.13 7.21 -17.21
N THR A 112 0.52 6.74 -16.12
CA THR A 112 1.22 6.56 -14.83
C THR A 112 2.05 5.29 -14.86
N GLU A 113 3.36 5.42 -14.65
CA GLU A 113 4.31 4.30 -14.67
C GLU A 113 4.41 3.60 -13.30
N THR A 114 4.13 4.32 -12.21
CA THR A 114 4.34 3.81 -10.86
C THR A 114 3.23 4.25 -9.90
N LEU A 115 2.71 3.32 -9.12
CA LEU A 115 1.87 3.58 -7.95
C LEU A 115 2.67 3.27 -6.68
N ILE A 116 2.70 4.20 -5.74
CA ILE A 116 3.21 3.97 -4.37
C ILE A 116 2.02 4.04 -3.43
N VAL A 117 1.73 2.93 -2.75
CA VAL A 117 0.57 2.84 -1.86
C VAL A 117 0.97 2.44 -0.45
N GLN A 118 0.42 3.12 0.54
CA GLN A 118 0.62 2.80 1.95
C GLN A 118 -0.74 2.75 2.65
N PRO A 119 -1.47 1.62 2.55
CA PRO A 119 -2.74 1.42 3.23
C PRO A 119 -2.56 1.26 4.75
N GLN A 120 -3.54 1.75 5.53
CA GLN A 120 -3.57 1.58 6.98
C GLN A 120 -4.49 0.45 7.44
N SER A 121 -5.32 -0.07 6.54
CA SER A 121 -6.22 -1.22 6.77
C SER A 121 -6.41 -1.99 5.47
N ASP A 122 -6.96 -3.20 5.56
CA ASP A 122 -7.38 -4.01 4.42
C ASP A 122 -6.26 -4.20 3.37
N ILE A 123 -5.04 -4.39 3.86
CA ILE A 123 -3.82 -4.48 3.03
C ILE A 123 -3.93 -5.61 2.00
N PRO A 124 -4.42 -6.83 2.34
CA PRO A 124 -4.62 -7.89 1.36
C PRO A 124 -5.57 -7.50 0.22
N GLU A 125 -6.65 -6.77 0.55
CA GLU A 125 -7.62 -6.31 -0.44
C GLU A 125 -7.01 -5.30 -1.41
N VAL A 126 -6.10 -4.44 -0.91
CA VAL A 126 -5.37 -3.50 -1.77
C VAL A 126 -4.42 -4.25 -2.71
N ARG A 127 -3.74 -5.33 -2.26
CA ARG A 127 -2.90 -6.18 -3.12
C ARG A 127 -3.72 -6.82 -4.23
N ARG A 128 -4.82 -7.51 -3.87
CA ARG A 128 -5.74 -8.14 -4.84
C ARG A 128 -6.30 -7.12 -5.82
N TYR A 129 -6.63 -5.93 -5.34
CA TYR A 129 -7.12 -4.87 -6.20
C TYR A 129 -6.06 -4.41 -7.21
N LEU A 130 -4.81 -4.20 -6.80
CA LEU A 130 -3.72 -3.82 -7.70
C LEU A 130 -3.52 -4.87 -8.82
N HIS A 131 -3.51 -6.17 -8.47
CA HIS A 131 -3.42 -7.25 -9.45
C HIS A 131 -4.61 -7.23 -10.41
N ARG A 132 -5.83 -7.06 -9.90
CA ARG A 132 -7.06 -7.02 -10.72
C ARG A 132 -7.08 -5.88 -11.73
N ILE A 133 -6.51 -4.73 -11.38
CA ILE A 133 -6.42 -3.58 -12.30
C ILE A 133 -5.17 -3.60 -13.19
N GLY A 134 -4.49 -4.75 -13.30
CA GLY A 134 -3.34 -4.95 -14.19
C GLY A 134 -2.04 -4.33 -13.70
N TYR A 135 -1.86 -4.16 -12.38
CA TYR A 135 -0.60 -3.73 -11.79
C TYR A 135 0.11 -4.90 -11.12
N GLU A 136 1.42 -5.00 -11.35
CA GLU A 136 2.31 -5.91 -10.65
C GLU A 136 2.97 -5.19 -9.47
N ILE A 137 2.93 -5.80 -8.28
CA ILE A 137 3.65 -5.29 -7.11
C ILE A 137 5.13 -5.64 -7.28
N THR A 138 5.96 -4.64 -7.52
CA THR A 138 7.39 -4.80 -7.82
C THR A 138 8.31 -4.61 -6.60
N ALA A 139 7.81 -3.98 -5.55
CA ALA A 139 8.51 -3.88 -4.27
C ALA A 139 7.52 -3.72 -3.12
N GLU A 140 7.90 -4.28 -1.97
CA GLU A 140 7.19 -4.10 -0.70
C GLU A 140 8.20 -3.82 0.41
N ASP A 141 7.85 -2.98 1.35
CA ASP A 141 8.58 -2.83 2.60
C ASP A 141 7.64 -2.78 3.80
N MET A 142 8.12 -3.24 4.93
CA MET A 142 7.39 -3.24 6.18
C MET A 142 8.25 -2.61 7.27
N LEU A 143 7.66 -1.71 8.04
CA LEU A 143 8.32 -1.02 9.13
C LEU A 143 7.45 -1.01 10.38
N GLN A 144 8.09 -0.78 11.52
CA GLN A 144 7.41 -0.51 12.77
C GLN A 144 7.70 0.92 13.24
N GLU A 145 6.64 1.68 13.54
CA GLU A 145 6.71 3.03 14.11
C GLU A 145 5.64 3.15 15.20
N ASP A 146 6.03 3.64 16.38
CA ASP A 146 5.14 3.81 17.54
C ASP A 146 4.31 2.55 17.89
N GLY A 147 4.92 1.37 17.79
CA GLY A 147 4.32 0.08 18.10
C GLY A 147 3.32 -0.44 17.06
N LYS A 148 3.11 0.28 15.96
CA LYS A 148 2.27 -0.12 14.83
C LYS A 148 3.14 -0.57 13.65
N TYR A 149 2.61 -1.52 12.88
CA TYR A 149 3.24 -2.00 11.65
C TYR A 149 2.60 -1.33 10.44
N TYR A 150 3.42 -0.99 9.46
CA TYR A 150 3.00 -0.34 8.23
C TYR A 150 3.66 -1.04 7.05
N THR A 151 2.88 -1.27 6.00
CA THR A 151 3.35 -1.83 4.74
C THR A 151 3.29 -0.74 3.67
N VAL A 152 4.36 -0.63 2.89
CA VAL A 152 4.43 0.23 1.69
C VAL A 152 4.64 -0.68 0.49
N MET A 153 3.92 -0.43 -0.59
CA MET A 153 3.98 -1.18 -1.83
C MET A 153 4.27 -0.24 -3.00
N LYS A 154 5.13 -0.69 -3.91
CA LYS A 154 5.33 -0.11 -5.23
C LYS A 154 4.74 -1.05 -6.26
N ALA A 155 3.90 -0.53 -7.13
CA ALA A 155 3.29 -1.30 -8.21
C ALA A 155 3.47 -0.58 -9.55
N LYS A 156 3.68 -1.36 -10.62
CA LYS A 156 3.84 -0.88 -12.00
C LYS A 156 2.83 -1.59 -12.90
N PRO A 157 2.40 -0.98 -14.02
CA PRO A 157 1.57 -1.67 -15.00
C PRO A 157 2.24 -2.99 -15.42
N SER A 158 1.46 -4.06 -15.46
CA SER A 158 1.95 -5.37 -15.92
C SER A 158 2.31 -5.32 -17.41
N ALA A 159 3.41 -5.95 -17.79
CA ALA A 159 3.85 -6.05 -19.18
C ALA A 159 2.95 -6.94 -20.07
N SER A 160 2.01 -7.68 -19.48
CA SER A 160 1.02 -8.44 -20.24
C SER A 160 -0.05 -7.50 -20.81
N ASP A 161 -0.05 -7.33 -22.11
CA ASP A 161 -0.92 -6.49 -22.95
C ASP A 161 -2.40 -6.90 -22.92
N THR A 162 -3.03 -7.00 -21.76
CA THR A 162 -4.47 -7.24 -21.64
C THR A 162 -5.12 -6.41 -20.54
N ALA A 163 -4.70 -5.17 -20.36
CA ALA A 163 -5.55 -4.21 -19.68
C ALA A 163 -6.63 -3.78 -20.68
N THR A 164 -7.62 -4.61 -20.89
CA THR A 164 -8.91 -4.15 -21.41
C THR A 164 -9.48 -3.23 -20.33
N ASP A 165 -9.88 -2.02 -20.74
CA ASP A 165 -10.80 -1.16 -19.99
C ASP A 165 -12.13 -1.92 -19.78
N ALA A 166 -12.12 -2.97 -18.99
CA ALA A 166 -13.32 -3.71 -18.63
C ALA A 166 -13.78 -3.16 -17.28
N ASP A 167 -14.99 -2.62 -17.34
CA ASP A 167 -15.78 -2.19 -16.19
C ASP A 167 -15.52 -3.05 -14.96
N ALA A 168 -15.11 -2.40 -13.85
CA ALA A 168 -14.76 -3.02 -12.58
C ALA A 168 -15.95 -3.68 -11.85
N ASP A 169 -17.05 -3.95 -12.54
CA ASP A 169 -18.30 -4.51 -12.02
C ASP A 169 -18.51 -6.01 -12.36
N ALA A 170 -17.46 -6.72 -12.80
CA ALA A 170 -17.58 -8.15 -13.01
C ALA A 170 -17.13 -8.92 -11.77
N ASP A 171 -18.11 -9.31 -10.96
CA ASP A 171 -18.06 -10.42 -9.99
C ASP A 171 -17.91 -11.74 -10.80
N THR A 172 -16.84 -11.84 -11.58
CA THR A 172 -16.46 -13.06 -12.29
C THR A 172 -15.30 -13.68 -11.55
N ASP A 173 -15.67 -14.64 -10.72
CA ASP A 173 -14.80 -15.70 -10.17
C ASP A 173 -14.26 -16.55 -11.35
N THR A 174 -13.51 -15.90 -12.24
CA THR A 174 -12.70 -16.61 -13.23
C THR A 174 -11.43 -17.00 -12.53
N ASP A 175 -11.26 -18.30 -12.39
CA ASP A 175 -10.04 -19.01 -11.96
C ASP A 175 -8.87 -18.69 -12.95
N THR A 176 -8.52 -17.39 -13.00
CA THR A 176 -7.25 -16.93 -13.54
C THR A 176 -6.21 -17.34 -12.53
N ASP A 177 -5.23 -18.15 -12.93
CA ASP A 177 -4.09 -18.60 -12.15
C ASP A 177 -3.78 -17.61 -11.01
N LYS A 178 -4.09 -17.98 -9.76
CA LYS A 178 -3.85 -17.13 -8.58
C LYS A 178 -2.38 -16.79 -8.58
N LEU A 179 -2.04 -15.57 -8.98
CA LEU A 179 -0.65 -15.09 -9.02
C LEU A 179 0.06 -15.30 -7.68
N TRP A 180 -0.69 -15.14 -6.58
CA TRP A 180 -0.19 -15.25 -5.21
C TRP A 180 -1.04 -16.21 -4.37
N SER A 181 -0.44 -16.91 -3.41
CA SER A 181 -1.17 -17.70 -2.42
C SER A 181 -1.90 -16.79 -1.43
N GLU A 182 -2.88 -17.32 -0.67
CA GLU A 182 -3.58 -16.53 0.35
C GLU A 182 -2.63 -15.98 1.42
N ALA A 183 -1.59 -16.74 1.78
CA ALA A 183 -0.55 -16.27 2.70
C ALA A 183 0.30 -15.14 2.08
N GLU A 184 0.61 -15.22 0.78
CA GLU A 184 1.33 -14.17 0.05
C GLU A 184 0.48 -12.90 -0.08
N GLU A 185 -0.83 -13.03 -0.37
CA GLU A 185 -1.76 -11.89 -0.39
C GLU A 185 -1.89 -11.24 0.99
N GLN A 186 -1.98 -12.06 2.04
CA GLN A 186 -2.15 -11.60 3.41
C GLN A 186 -0.91 -10.84 3.91
N TYR A 187 0.29 -11.38 3.68
CA TYR A 187 1.51 -10.88 4.32
C TYR A 187 2.48 -10.20 3.36
N GLY A 188 2.30 -10.35 2.06
CA GLY A 188 3.15 -9.80 1.01
C GLY A 188 4.21 -10.77 0.53
N LYS A 189 4.07 -11.22 -0.72
CA LYS A 189 4.99 -12.17 -1.36
C LYS A 189 6.44 -11.72 -1.29
N LEU A 190 6.69 -10.47 -1.68
CA LEU A 190 8.04 -9.93 -1.71
C LEU A 190 8.64 -9.71 -0.30
N LEU A 191 7.78 -9.49 0.71
CA LEU A 191 8.21 -9.45 2.10
C LEU A 191 8.60 -10.83 2.63
N LEU A 192 7.86 -11.87 2.22
CA LEU A 192 8.13 -13.27 2.56
C LEU A 192 9.40 -13.77 1.88
N GLU A 193 9.52 -13.58 0.57
CA GLU A 193 10.69 -14.00 -0.24
C GLU A 193 11.99 -13.38 0.28
N LYS A 194 11.99 -12.08 0.59
CA LYS A 194 13.16 -11.40 1.19
C LYS A 194 13.35 -11.67 2.68
N GLN A 195 12.43 -12.44 3.30
CA GLN A 195 12.45 -12.76 4.73
C GLN A 195 12.57 -11.51 5.62
N SER A 196 11.69 -10.53 5.38
CA SER A 196 11.69 -9.26 6.14
C SER A 196 11.72 -9.50 7.65
N PRO A 197 12.71 -9.00 8.39
CA PRO A 197 12.80 -9.21 9.83
C PRO A 197 11.65 -8.54 10.58
N VAL A 198 11.09 -7.45 10.04
CA VAL A 198 9.93 -6.77 10.62
C VAL A 198 8.67 -7.59 10.42
N LEU A 199 8.48 -8.20 9.23
CA LEU A 199 7.38 -9.11 9.00
C LEU A 199 7.46 -10.34 9.92
N LYS A 200 8.65 -10.91 10.13
CA LYS A 200 8.83 -12.02 11.08
C LYS A 200 8.32 -11.67 12.48
N GLN A 201 8.72 -10.51 13.00
CA GLN A 201 8.24 -10.04 14.31
C GLN A 201 6.72 -9.85 14.35
N TYR A 202 6.15 -9.35 13.25
CA TYR A 202 4.71 -9.21 13.10
C TYR A 202 4.00 -10.56 13.16
N LEU A 203 4.45 -11.55 12.38
CA LEU A 203 3.89 -12.91 12.32
C LEU A 203 3.92 -13.59 13.69
N GLU A 204 5.04 -13.55 14.39
CA GLU A 204 5.19 -14.12 15.73
C GLU A 204 4.27 -13.45 16.76
N ARG A 205 4.05 -12.14 16.66
CA ARG A 205 3.12 -11.40 17.51
C ARG A 205 1.67 -11.76 17.18
N GLU A 206 1.33 -11.78 15.90
CA GLU A 206 -0.01 -12.06 15.43
C GLU A 206 -0.44 -13.49 15.78
N GLU A 207 0.43 -14.50 15.59
CA GLU A 207 0.11 -15.88 15.98
C GLU A 207 -0.25 -15.99 17.46
N ARG A 208 0.53 -15.35 18.35
CA ARG A 208 0.21 -15.32 19.78
C ARG A 208 -1.15 -14.70 20.06
N GLN A 209 -1.48 -13.59 19.40
CA GLN A 209 -2.76 -12.90 19.58
C GLN A 209 -3.94 -13.73 19.06
N LEU A 210 -3.81 -14.34 17.88
CA LEU A 210 -4.84 -15.18 17.27
C LEU A 210 -5.09 -16.44 18.11
N THR A 211 -4.02 -17.10 18.59
CA THR A 211 -4.13 -18.29 19.46
C THR A 211 -4.82 -17.95 20.78
N GLN A 212 -4.43 -16.86 21.42
CA GLN A 212 -5.08 -16.42 22.65
C GLN A 212 -6.57 -16.10 22.45
N LEU A 213 -6.93 -15.46 21.34
CA LEU A 213 -8.30 -15.15 21.00
C LEU A 213 -9.09 -16.44 20.70
N GLN A 214 -8.50 -17.40 19.99
CA GLN A 214 -9.10 -18.71 19.73
C GLN A 214 -9.40 -19.46 21.02
N GLU A 215 -8.48 -19.49 21.99
CA GLU A 215 -8.67 -20.11 23.30
C GLU A 215 -9.84 -19.45 24.07
N GLN A 216 -9.91 -18.11 24.07
CA GLN A 216 -11.01 -17.39 24.74
C GLN A 216 -12.39 -17.71 24.14
N LEU A 217 -12.46 -17.82 22.80
CA LEU A 217 -13.71 -18.08 22.08
C LEU A 217 -14.16 -19.55 22.19
N ASN A 218 -13.26 -20.50 22.32
CA ASN A 218 -13.59 -21.92 22.50
C ASN A 218 -14.45 -22.22 23.74
N HIS A 219 -14.45 -21.30 24.71
CA HIS A 219 -15.32 -21.44 25.92
C HIS A 219 -16.73 -20.87 25.72
N GLN A 220 -17.06 -20.35 24.51
CA GLN A 220 -18.34 -19.70 24.21
C GLN A 220 -19.02 -20.39 23.02
N ALA A 221 -19.99 -21.27 23.26
CA ALA A 221 -20.66 -22.00 22.19
C ALA A 221 -21.87 -21.23 21.62
N THR A 222 -21.64 -20.37 20.63
CA THR A 222 -22.68 -19.70 19.82
C THR A 222 -22.38 -19.83 18.34
N GLU A 223 -23.40 -19.74 17.46
CA GLU A 223 -23.19 -19.78 16.00
C GLU A 223 -22.25 -18.71 15.53
N LYS A 224 -22.38 -17.48 16.05
CA LYS A 224 -21.47 -16.34 15.74
C LYS A 224 -20.03 -16.62 16.18
N THR A 225 -19.85 -17.30 17.31
CA THR A 225 -18.52 -17.70 17.81
C THR A 225 -17.89 -18.76 16.91
N ASN A 226 -18.68 -19.73 16.41
CA ASN A 226 -18.20 -20.77 15.51
C ASN A 226 -17.72 -20.18 14.17
N GLN A 227 -18.46 -19.22 13.61
CA GLN A 227 -18.02 -18.51 12.41
C GLN A 227 -16.69 -17.78 12.64
N ARG A 228 -16.57 -17.07 13.77
CA ARG A 228 -15.32 -16.38 14.11
C ARG A 228 -14.15 -17.31 14.35
N LEU A 229 -14.40 -18.48 14.93
CA LEU A 229 -13.37 -19.52 15.11
C LEU A 229 -12.86 -20.04 13.77
N ALA A 230 -13.74 -20.25 12.78
CA ALA A 230 -13.33 -20.66 11.45
C ALA A 230 -12.43 -19.60 10.77
N GLU A 231 -12.80 -18.32 10.84
CA GLU A 231 -11.97 -17.22 10.34
C GLU A 231 -10.57 -17.19 11.00
N LEU A 232 -10.51 -17.38 12.33
CA LEU A 232 -9.25 -17.41 13.07
C LEU A 232 -8.39 -18.62 12.67
N GLN A 233 -9.00 -19.76 12.39
CA GLN A 233 -8.28 -20.96 11.93
C GLN A 233 -7.62 -20.73 10.57
N GLU A 234 -8.32 -20.08 9.63
CA GLU A 234 -7.74 -19.71 8.33
C GLU A 234 -6.60 -18.71 8.50
N LEU A 235 -6.77 -17.67 9.30
CA LEU A 235 -5.69 -16.71 9.58
C LEU A 235 -4.47 -17.38 10.22
N LEU A 236 -4.66 -18.29 11.17
CA LEU A 236 -3.55 -19.04 11.77
C LEU A 236 -2.85 -19.97 10.77
N LYS A 237 -3.61 -20.58 9.86
CA LYS A 237 -3.07 -21.40 8.78
C LYS A 237 -2.16 -20.56 7.87
N TRP A 238 -2.64 -19.40 7.38
CA TRP A 238 -1.85 -18.52 6.53
C TRP A 238 -0.63 -17.94 7.26
N ASN A 239 -0.78 -17.60 8.56
CA ASN A 239 0.33 -17.13 9.37
C ASN A 239 1.44 -18.18 9.48
N ARG A 240 1.11 -19.45 9.74
CA ARG A 240 2.07 -20.55 9.82
C ARG A 240 2.72 -20.85 8.47
N GLU A 241 1.96 -20.81 7.37
CA GLU A 241 2.49 -20.90 6.01
C GLU A 241 3.52 -19.79 5.77
N ALA A 242 3.20 -18.54 6.13
CA ALA A 242 4.11 -17.41 6.02
C ALA A 242 5.38 -17.57 6.89
N GLN A 243 5.26 -18.12 8.09
CA GLN A 243 6.42 -18.43 8.95
C GLN A 243 7.34 -19.47 8.34
N GLY A 244 6.80 -20.41 7.55
CA GLY A 244 7.58 -21.43 6.83
C GLY A 244 8.64 -20.84 5.90
N TYR A 245 8.45 -19.63 5.35
CA TYR A 245 9.46 -18.93 4.55
C TYR A 245 10.74 -18.63 5.32
N TYR A 246 10.67 -18.49 6.65
CA TYR A 246 11.81 -18.19 7.51
C TYR A 246 12.56 -19.45 8.01
N GLU A 247 11.99 -20.64 7.81
CA GLU A 247 12.60 -21.90 8.26
C GLU A 247 13.50 -22.53 7.18
N ILE A 248 13.18 -22.34 5.91
CA ILE A 248 13.83 -23.00 4.77
C ILE A 248 15.33 -22.66 4.67
N LYS A 249 15.77 -21.45 5.04
CA LYS A 249 17.20 -21.07 4.98
C LYS A 249 18.07 -21.68 6.08
N LYS A 250 17.53 -22.05 7.24
CA LYS A 250 18.32 -22.67 8.31
C LYS A 250 18.94 -24.00 7.90
N HIS A 251 18.36 -24.71 6.92
CA HIS A 251 18.88 -25.98 6.43
C HIS A 251 19.97 -25.83 5.35
N HIS A 252 20.09 -24.68 4.70
CA HIS A 252 21.12 -24.44 3.67
C HIS A 252 22.42 -23.84 4.23
N GLU A 253 22.41 -23.23 5.43
CA GLU A 253 23.62 -22.74 6.09
C GLU A 253 24.32 -23.79 6.95
N LEU A 254 23.73 -24.97 7.12
CA LEU A 254 24.26 -26.10 7.89
C LEU A 254 24.70 -27.30 7.00
N SER A 255 24.69 -27.15 5.68
CA SER A 255 25.19 -28.13 4.68
C SER A 255 26.40 -27.57 3.96
#